data_ddd7db37584c0db0dbe14c9825378a10
#
_entry.id   ddd7db37584c0db0dbe14c9825378a10
#
_cell.length_a   1.000
_cell.length_b   1.000
_cell.length_c   1.000
_cell.angle_alpha   90.00
_cell.angle_beta   90.00
_cell.angle_gamma   90.00
#
_symmetry.space_group_name_H-M   'P 1'
#
loop_
_entity.id
_entity.type
_entity.pdbx_description
1 polymer ?
#
loop_
_entity_poly.entity_id
_entity_poly.type
_entity_poly.pdbx_seq_one_letter_code
_entity_poly.pdbx_strand_id
1 'polypeptide(L)'
;MSLNRDLTVGKPGKVLLRFCLPLFASIIFQQLYNIADSFVAGKFIGNDALAAVGNSYEITLIFIAFAFGCNIGCSVIAAQLFGAKKFSDLKTLVYTVLISSGVLCVVLMTCGFLFGGALLKLIRTPTELLADSKLYLDIYIAGLPFMFYYNVATGIFSAMGDSKTPFIFLACSSTANIGMDILFVHSFSMGVAGVAWATFICQGVSCIPAVAFVLKRLHALECENRGERVPVFSWHLFGRFAEIAVPSILQQSFISVGNIIIQSVINNFGAAVMAGYSSAVKLNNMVTTSLTTLGNGISSFTAQNLGAAKPERIKAGFAAGLRLVFAICVPLVLLYFFAGRQLVYVFLESPTGTAADIGMRFLRIISPFYLIVAAKLVADGVLRGAGMMKKFMVTTFSDLTLRVALAAVLSKTALGTTGIWLAWPIGWTIATALSLIFYGTADWKKYVKKSEKSIPVEAENDEPELEMQTE
;
A
#
# COMPACT_ATOMS: atom_id res chain seq x y z
N MET A 1 -7.75 17.73 -22.03
CA MET A 1 -7.97 16.29 -21.73
C MET A 1 -8.40 16.19 -20.28
N SER A 2 -9.58 15.66 -19.97
CA SER A 2 -10.01 15.45 -18.59
C SER A 2 -9.04 14.49 -17.91
N LEU A 3 -8.36 14.96 -16.88
CA LEU A 3 -7.42 14.16 -16.07
C LEU A 3 -8.14 13.06 -15.26
N ASN A 4 -9.43 13.26 -14.98
CA ASN A 4 -10.29 12.27 -14.34
C ASN A 4 -10.76 11.25 -15.38
N ARG A 5 -10.49 9.97 -15.13
CA ARG A 5 -10.93 8.90 -16.02
C ARG A 5 -12.04 8.10 -15.35
N ASP A 6 -13.18 8.06 -16.01
CA ASP A 6 -14.27 7.19 -15.65
C ASP A 6 -13.89 5.73 -15.99
N LEU A 7 -13.60 4.93 -14.95
CA LEU A 7 -13.26 3.51 -15.09
C LEU A 7 -14.49 2.66 -15.39
N THR A 8 -15.70 3.27 -15.40
CA THR A 8 -16.96 2.59 -15.68
C THR A 8 -17.32 2.58 -17.18
N VAL A 9 -16.49 3.21 -18.05
CA VAL A 9 -16.71 3.35 -19.49
C VAL A 9 -15.56 2.72 -20.27
N GLY A 10 -15.86 2.14 -21.44
CA GLY A 10 -14.90 1.52 -22.35
C GLY A 10 -14.61 0.03 -22.03
N LYS A 11 -13.74 -0.62 -22.82
CA LYS A 11 -13.38 -2.05 -22.65
C LYS A 11 -12.55 -2.21 -21.36
N PRO A 12 -12.95 -3.08 -20.39
CA PRO A 12 -12.30 -3.21 -19.09
C PRO A 12 -10.80 -3.44 -19.15
N GLY A 13 -10.32 -4.32 -20.04
CA GLY A 13 -8.89 -4.60 -20.18
C GLY A 13 -8.07 -3.38 -20.61
N LYS A 14 -8.57 -2.57 -21.58
CA LYS A 14 -7.89 -1.35 -22.02
C LYS A 14 -7.89 -0.26 -20.94
N VAL A 15 -8.99 -0.16 -20.20
CA VAL A 15 -9.15 0.78 -19.09
C VAL A 15 -8.17 0.41 -17.96
N LEU A 16 -8.17 -0.85 -17.52
CA LEU A 16 -7.26 -1.35 -16.49
C LEU A 16 -5.79 -1.20 -16.87
N LEU A 17 -5.42 -1.61 -18.09
CA LEU A 17 -4.02 -1.46 -18.56
C LEU A 17 -3.55 0.00 -18.47
N ARG A 18 -4.37 0.94 -18.98
CA ARG A 18 -4.03 2.36 -18.98
C ARG A 18 -4.01 2.99 -17.59
N PHE A 19 -4.78 2.43 -16.66
CA PHE A 19 -4.82 2.88 -15.26
C PHE A 19 -3.69 2.25 -14.43
N CYS A 20 -3.43 0.96 -14.61
CA CYS A 20 -2.43 0.23 -13.84
C CYS A 20 -0.98 0.50 -14.29
N LEU A 21 -0.76 0.86 -15.56
CA LEU A 21 0.59 1.09 -16.09
C LEU A 21 1.35 2.21 -15.35
N PRO A 22 0.78 3.42 -15.11
CA PRO A 22 1.45 4.43 -14.29
C PRO A 22 1.65 4.01 -12.84
N LEU A 23 0.72 3.24 -12.25
CA LEU A 23 0.88 2.70 -10.89
C LEU A 23 2.06 1.73 -10.84
N PHE A 24 2.21 0.86 -11.82
CA PHE A 24 3.35 -0.05 -11.93
C PHE A 24 4.67 0.71 -12.11
N ALA A 25 4.68 1.74 -12.97
CA ALA A 25 5.84 2.61 -13.14
C ALA A 25 6.22 3.33 -11.83
N SER A 26 5.23 3.74 -11.01
CA SER A 26 5.46 4.34 -9.70
C SER A 26 6.25 3.42 -8.77
N ILE A 27 5.94 2.12 -8.76
CA ILE A 27 6.65 1.15 -7.93
C ILE A 27 8.09 0.96 -8.41
N ILE A 28 8.31 0.86 -9.71
CA ILE A 28 9.67 0.77 -10.26
C ILE A 28 10.49 2.00 -9.84
N PHE A 29 9.93 3.19 -9.98
CA PHE A 29 10.58 4.44 -9.56
C PHE A 29 10.87 4.45 -8.06
N GLN A 30 9.92 4.01 -7.23
CA GLN A 30 10.10 3.93 -5.78
C GLN A 30 11.20 2.94 -5.39
N GLN A 31 11.31 1.80 -6.07
CA GLN A 31 12.37 0.83 -5.80
C GLN A 31 13.75 1.36 -6.23
N LEU A 32 13.84 2.02 -7.39
CA LEU A 32 15.06 2.68 -7.82
C LEU A 32 15.50 3.79 -6.86
N TYR A 33 14.56 4.57 -6.36
CA TYR A 33 14.80 5.57 -5.33
C TYR A 33 15.34 4.94 -4.05
N ASN A 34 14.70 3.90 -3.50
CA ASN A 34 15.15 3.23 -2.27
C ASN A 34 16.58 2.67 -2.40
N ILE A 35 16.94 2.17 -3.59
CA ILE A 35 18.31 1.71 -3.88
C ILE A 35 19.28 2.89 -3.90
N ALA A 36 18.93 3.99 -4.55
CA ALA A 36 19.75 5.18 -4.64
C ALA A 36 19.98 5.83 -3.27
N ASP A 37 18.92 5.96 -2.45
CA ASP A 37 18.97 6.47 -1.09
C ASP A 37 19.91 5.64 -0.20
N SER A 38 19.76 4.32 -0.22
CA SER A 38 20.66 3.40 0.50
C SER A 38 22.10 3.51 0.02
N PHE A 39 22.33 3.73 -1.28
CA PHE A 39 23.66 3.91 -1.84
C PHE A 39 24.29 5.24 -1.38
N VAL A 40 23.53 6.34 -1.38
CA VAL A 40 24.00 7.66 -0.91
C VAL A 40 24.35 7.58 0.58
N ALA A 41 23.46 7.02 1.40
CA ALA A 41 23.69 6.86 2.83
C ALA A 41 24.95 6.02 3.10
N GLY A 42 25.09 4.86 2.48
CA GLY A 42 26.23 3.97 2.69
C GLY A 42 27.56 4.55 2.20
N LYS A 43 27.57 5.25 1.04
CA LYS A 43 28.81 5.76 0.45
C LYS A 43 29.31 7.06 1.07
N PHE A 44 28.42 7.97 1.46
CA PHE A 44 28.80 9.33 1.90
C PHE A 44 28.77 9.52 3.41
N ILE A 45 28.00 8.71 4.16
CA ILE A 45 27.90 8.88 5.61
C ILE A 45 28.65 7.76 6.36
N GLY A 46 28.66 6.54 5.81
CA GLY A 46 29.30 5.37 6.40
C GLY A 46 28.32 4.36 7.00
N ASN A 47 28.86 3.25 7.49
CA ASN A 47 28.08 2.10 7.93
C ASN A 47 27.24 2.37 9.19
N ASP A 48 27.74 3.18 10.12
CA ASP A 48 27.03 3.47 11.37
C ASP A 48 25.76 4.29 11.11
N ALA A 49 25.87 5.28 10.22
CA ALA A 49 24.71 6.07 9.81
C ALA A 49 23.66 5.22 9.06
N LEU A 50 24.11 4.33 8.17
CA LEU A 50 23.21 3.40 7.49
C LEU A 50 22.50 2.48 8.49
N ALA A 51 23.19 2.02 9.51
CA ALA A 51 22.63 1.21 10.58
C ALA A 51 21.63 2.00 11.45
N ALA A 52 21.92 3.28 11.75
CA ALA A 52 21.02 4.16 12.50
C ALA A 52 19.71 4.42 11.74
N VAL A 53 19.78 4.71 10.43
CA VAL A 53 18.63 4.86 9.55
C VAL A 53 17.83 3.56 9.48
N GLY A 54 18.50 2.42 9.32
CA GLY A 54 17.87 1.10 9.27
C GLY A 54 17.09 0.76 10.54
N ASN A 55 17.66 1.01 11.72
CA ASN A 55 16.98 0.79 13.00
C ASN A 55 15.73 1.67 13.14
N SER A 56 15.81 2.91 12.73
CA SER A 56 14.67 3.84 12.76
C SER A 56 13.59 3.43 11.77
N TYR A 57 13.97 2.89 10.61
CA TYR A 57 13.05 2.45 9.55
C TYR A 57 12.05 1.38 10.05
N GLU A 58 12.48 0.45 10.88
CA GLU A 58 11.60 -0.59 11.45
C GLU A 58 10.42 0.04 12.24
N ILE A 59 10.70 1.14 12.96
CA ILE A 59 9.65 1.88 13.69
C ILE A 59 8.79 2.68 12.72
N THR A 60 9.39 3.25 11.67
CA THR A 60 8.63 4.02 10.67
C THR A 60 7.61 3.17 9.91
N LEU A 61 7.84 1.85 9.77
CA LEU A 61 6.87 0.93 9.15
C LEU A 61 5.52 0.91 9.87
N ILE A 62 5.50 1.17 11.19
CA ILE A 62 4.25 1.29 11.95
C ILE A 62 3.45 2.49 11.44
N PHE A 63 4.08 3.66 11.32
CA PHE A 63 3.40 4.87 10.83
C PHE A 63 2.97 4.73 9.37
N ILE A 64 3.79 4.09 8.53
CA ILE A 64 3.47 3.78 7.13
C ILE A 64 2.23 2.89 7.04
N ALA A 65 2.07 1.91 7.93
CA ALA A 65 0.89 1.04 7.96
C ALA A 65 -0.41 1.84 8.18
N PHE A 66 -0.39 2.81 9.09
CA PHE A 66 -1.53 3.69 9.34
C PHE A 66 -1.85 4.58 8.14
N ALA A 67 -0.84 5.23 7.55
CA ALA A 67 -1.03 6.08 6.38
C ALA A 67 -1.56 5.29 5.17
N PHE A 68 -1.04 4.08 4.96
CA PHE A 68 -1.48 3.18 3.89
C PHE A 68 -2.92 2.69 4.11
N GLY A 69 -3.29 2.40 5.35
CA GLY A 69 -4.68 2.07 5.70
C GLY A 69 -5.65 3.22 5.42
N CYS A 70 -5.27 4.45 5.74
CA CYS A 70 -6.04 5.65 5.40
C CYS A 70 -6.18 5.84 3.87
N ASN A 71 -5.10 5.61 3.12
CA ASN A 71 -5.13 5.63 1.65
C ASN A 71 -6.16 4.64 1.09
N ILE A 72 -6.13 3.38 1.53
CA ILE A 72 -7.03 2.34 1.06
C ILE A 72 -8.48 2.65 1.44
N GLY A 73 -8.72 3.00 2.70
CA GLY A 73 -10.06 3.33 3.19
C GLY A 73 -10.69 4.47 2.40
N CYS A 74 -9.94 5.55 2.20
CA CYS A 74 -10.36 6.69 1.40
C CYS A 74 -10.59 6.32 -0.07
N SER A 75 -9.64 5.62 -0.68
CA SER A 75 -9.68 5.27 -2.11
C SER A 75 -10.93 4.45 -2.46
N VAL A 76 -11.28 3.46 -1.64
CA VAL A 76 -12.42 2.57 -1.93
C VAL A 76 -13.75 3.31 -1.84
N ILE A 77 -13.99 4.04 -0.73
CA ILE A 77 -15.26 4.75 -0.55
C ILE A 77 -15.38 5.91 -1.55
N ALA A 78 -14.29 6.68 -1.75
CA ALA A 78 -14.28 7.75 -2.76
C ALA A 78 -14.55 7.22 -4.17
N ALA A 79 -13.99 6.04 -4.53
CA ALA A 79 -14.23 5.42 -5.83
C ALA A 79 -15.70 4.96 -5.99
N GLN A 80 -16.31 4.42 -4.94
CA GLN A 80 -17.74 4.07 -4.96
C GLN A 80 -18.62 5.32 -5.17
N LEU A 81 -18.38 6.40 -4.42
CA LEU A 81 -19.12 7.66 -4.54
C LEU A 81 -18.89 8.32 -5.91
N PHE A 82 -17.65 8.31 -6.41
CA PHE A 82 -17.32 8.83 -7.74
C PHE A 82 -18.03 8.03 -8.84
N GLY A 83 -18.05 6.70 -8.74
CA GLY A 83 -18.76 5.82 -9.67
C GLY A 83 -20.28 6.02 -9.64
N ALA A 84 -20.84 6.26 -8.46
CA ALA A 84 -22.25 6.60 -8.25
C ALA A 84 -22.61 8.04 -8.67
N LYS A 85 -21.62 8.85 -9.03
CA LYS A 85 -21.72 10.30 -9.34
C LYS A 85 -22.22 11.15 -8.18
N LYS A 86 -22.17 10.67 -6.94
CA LYS A 86 -22.54 11.40 -5.73
C LYS A 86 -21.39 12.31 -5.28
N PHE A 87 -21.28 13.47 -5.94
CA PHE A 87 -20.15 14.37 -5.77
C PHE A 87 -20.23 15.20 -4.49
N SER A 88 -21.45 15.47 -3.95
CA SER A 88 -21.63 16.10 -2.66
C SER A 88 -21.06 15.23 -1.54
N ASP A 89 -21.48 13.96 -1.48
CA ASP A 89 -20.95 12.98 -0.52
C ASP A 89 -19.45 12.74 -0.68
N LEU A 90 -18.95 12.74 -1.93
CA LEU A 90 -17.51 12.62 -2.21
C LEU A 90 -16.71 13.77 -1.59
N LYS A 91 -17.18 15.01 -1.71
CA LYS A 91 -16.56 16.19 -1.09
C LYS A 91 -16.56 16.06 0.43
N THR A 92 -17.73 15.74 1.01
CA THR A 92 -17.88 15.50 2.46
C THR A 92 -16.95 14.39 2.94
N LEU A 93 -16.84 13.28 2.20
CA LEU A 93 -15.93 12.20 2.53
C LEU A 93 -14.47 12.69 2.58
N VAL A 94 -14.03 13.42 1.55
CA VAL A 94 -12.66 13.92 1.49
C VAL A 94 -12.33 14.82 2.66
N TYR A 95 -13.22 15.77 3.01
CA TYR A 95 -13.03 16.62 4.18
C TYR A 95 -13.03 15.81 5.48
N THR A 96 -13.97 14.86 5.63
CA THR A 96 -14.03 13.95 6.79
C THR A 96 -12.71 13.16 6.94
N VAL A 97 -12.18 12.61 5.85
CA VAL A 97 -10.93 11.82 5.88
C VAL A 97 -9.72 12.71 6.16
N LEU A 98 -9.64 13.90 5.59
CA LEU A 98 -8.54 14.84 5.87
C LEU A 98 -8.52 15.22 7.36
N ILE A 99 -9.67 15.54 7.94
CA ILE A 99 -9.80 15.86 9.37
C ILE A 99 -9.42 14.65 10.23
N SER A 100 -10.01 13.49 9.95
CA SER A 100 -9.77 12.27 10.74
C SER A 100 -8.33 11.80 10.65
N SER A 101 -7.71 11.86 9.47
CA SER A 101 -6.30 11.54 9.27
C SER A 101 -5.39 12.54 9.96
N GLY A 102 -5.79 13.82 10.03
CA GLY A 102 -5.06 14.86 10.78
C GLY A 102 -5.08 14.58 12.29
N VAL A 103 -6.26 14.25 12.85
CA VAL A 103 -6.37 13.87 14.27
C VAL A 103 -5.54 12.62 14.57
N LEU A 104 -5.65 11.59 13.75
CA LEU A 104 -4.86 10.36 13.90
C LEU A 104 -3.35 10.66 13.82
N CYS A 105 -2.95 11.53 12.89
CA CYS A 105 -1.56 11.94 12.73
C CYS A 105 -1.04 12.63 13.99
N VAL A 106 -1.79 13.57 14.58
CA VAL A 106 -1.40 14.26 15.83
C VAL A 106 -1.22 13.25 16.98
N VAL A 107 -2.14 12.30 17.11
CA VAL A 107 -2.03 11.23 18.12
C VAL A 107 -0.76 10.40 17.90
N LEU A 108 -0.50 9.97 16.67
CA LEU A 108 0.68 9.17 16.34
C LEU A 108 1.99 9.96 16.51
N MET A 109 2.01 11.25 16.16
CA MET A 109 3.15 12.14 16.41
C MET A 109 3.44 12.24 17.90
N THR A 110 2.41 12.51 18.71
CA THR A 110 2.55 12.62 20.18
C THR A 110 3.08 11.31 20.77
N CYS A 111 2.50 10.17 20.39
CA CYS A 111 2.98 8.86 20.82
C CYS A 111 4.42 8.60 20.34
N GLY A 112 4.73 8.95 19.10
CA GLY A 112 6.06 8.76 18.52
C GLY A 112 7.14 9.56 19.22
N PHE A 113 6.91 10.84 19.53
CA PHE A 113 7.85 11.66 20.28
C PHE A 113 8.04 11.18 21.73
N LEU A 114 6.95 10.80 22.41
CA LEU A 114 7.00 10.33 23.79
C LEU A 114 7.67 8.94 23.90
N PHE A 115 7.35 8.01 23.02
CA PHE A 115 7.76 6.62 23.15
C PHE A 115 8.84 6.18 22.16
N GLY A 116 9.23 7.02 21.17
CA GLY A 116 10.21 6.66 20.14
C GLY A 116 11.54 6.18 20.69
N GLY A 117 12.08 6.86 21.72
CA GLY A 117 13.30 6.42 22.40
C GLY A 117 13.15 5.08 23.14
N ALA A 118 11.98 4.82 23.72
CA ALA A 118 11.69 3.53 24.37
C ALA A 118 11.55 2.41 23.33
N LEU A 119 10.94 2.69 22.18
CA LEU A 119 10.81 1.74 21.07
C LEU A 119 12.18 1.37 20.51
N LEU A 120 13.09 2.33 20.31
CA LEU A 120 14.45 2.07 19.87
C LEU A 120 15.23 1.17 20.85
N LYS A 121 15.07 1.40 22.14
CA LYS A 121 15.64 0.53 23.18
C LYS A 121 15.01 -0.88 23.17
N LEU A 122 13.70 -0.97 22.96
CA LEU A 122 12.97 -2.25 22.89
C LEU A 122 13.47 -3.13 21.74
N ILE A 123 13.78 -2.55 20.59
CA ILE A 123 14.37 -3.27 19.44
C ILE A 123 15.88 -3.49 19.59
N ARG A 124 16.45 -3.19 20.77
CA ARG A 124 17.86 -3.38 21.13
C ARG A 124 18.83 -2.62 20.21
N THR A 125 18.48 -1.36 19.85
CA THR A 125 19.41 -0.48 19.16
C THR A 125 20.70 -0.29 19.98
N PRO A 126 21.89 -0.46 19.41
CA PRO A 126 23.16 -0.22 20.10
C PRO A 126 23.21 1.20 20.67
N THR A 127 23.81 1.34 21.85
CA THR A 127 23.90 2.64 22.57
C THR A 127 24.60 3.73 21.75
N GLU A 128 25.59 3.32 20.95
CA GLU A 128 26.37 4.19 20.07
C GLU A 128 25.51 4.80 18.94
N LEU A 129 24.54 4.05 18.44
CA LEU A 129 23.65 4.46 17.34
C LEU A 129 22.34 5.10 17.84
N LEU A 130 22.06 5.03 19.15
CA LEU A 130 20.76 5.43 19.70
C LEU A 130 20.45 6.92 19.46
N ALA A 131 21.47 7.80 19.57
CA ALA A 131 21.31 9.23 19.38
C ALA A 131 20.94 9.56 17.93
N ASP A 132 21.65 8.99 16.95
CA ASP A 132 21.42 9.21 15.53
C ASP A 132 20.10 8.59 15.07
N SER A 133 19.79 7.38 15.56
CA SER A 133 18.49 6.72 15.29
C SER A 133 17.33 7.56 15.84
N LYS A 134 17.47 8.11 17.05
CA LYS A 134 16.44 8.96 17.65
C LYS A 134 16.27 10.26 16.87
N LEU A 135 17.36 10.92 16.48
CA LEU A 135 17.33 12.14 15.67
C LEU A 135 16.61 11.92 14.34
N TYR A 136 16.98 10.85 13.61
CA TYR A 136 16.31 10.46 12.36
C TYR A 136 14.81 10.24 12.58
N LEU A 137 14.47 9.45 13.61
CA LEU A 137 13.08 9.12 13.93
C LEU A 137 12.26 10.36 14.28
N ASP A 138 12.81 11.30 15.04
CA ASP A 138 12.11 12.52 15.43
C ASP A 138 11.82 13.42 14.23
N ILE A 139 12.79 13.59 13.32
CA ILE A 139 12.56 14.34 12.08
C ILE A 139 11.52 13.63 11.20
N TYR A 140 11.58 12.31 11.11
CA TYR A 140 10.58 11.52 10.37
C TYR A 140 9.17 11.67 10.95
N ILE A 141 9.03 11.62 12.28
CA ILE A 141 7.75 11.81 12.99
C ILE A 141 7.21 13.22 12.74
N ALA A 142 8.06 14.24 12.73
CA ALA A 142 7.65 15.60 12.37
C ALA A 142 7.09 15.68 10.93
N GLY A 143 7.55 14.82 10.02
CA GLY A 143 7.08 14.69 8.63
C GLY A 143 5.80 13.89 8.44
N LEU A 144 5.26 13.23 9.48
CA LEU A 144 4.06 12.39 9.36
C LEU A 144 2.85 13.09 8.73
N PRO A 145 2.55 14.40 9.00
CA PRO A 145 1.44 15.07 8.35
C PRO A 145 1.55 15.05 6.82
N PHE A 146 2.76 15.30 6.30
CA PHE A 146 2.99 15.27 4.85
C PHE A 146 2.76 13.87 4.28
N MET A 147 3.26 12.84 4.95
CA MET A 147 3.07 11.46 4.55
C MET A 147 1.59 11.06 4.56
N PHE A 148 0.85 11.39 5.62
CA PHE A 148 -0.57 11.05 5.73
C PHE A 148 -1.41 11.74 4.67
N TYR A 149 -1.29 13.06 4.53
CA TYR A 149 -2.08 13.82 3.55
C TYR A 149 -1.69 13.48 2.11
N TYR A 150 -0.43 13.18 1.83
CA TYR A 150 -0.02 12.68 0.51
C TYR A 150 -0.66 11.32 0.20
N ASN A 151 -0.69 10.39 1.18
CA ASN A 151 -1.35 9.10 1.01
C ASN A 151 -2.86 9.23 0.78
N VAL A 152 -3.54 10.09 1.53
CA VAL A 152 -4.96 10.39 1.31
C VAL A 152 -5.17 10.98 -0.10
N ALA A 153 -4.36 11.96 -0.51
CA ALA A 153 -4.44 12.56 -1.83
C ALA A 153 -4.25 11.54 -2.96
N THR A 154 -3.27 10.64 -2.84
CA THR A 154 -3.04 9.58 -3.84
C THR A 154 -4.20 8.58 -3.90
N GLY A 155 -4.82 8.28 -2.75
CA GLY A 155 -6.05 7.48 -2.67
C GLY A 155 -7.21 8.13 -3.43
N ILE A 156 -7.40 9.44 -3.28
CA ILE A 156 -8.45 10.19 -3.97
C ILE A 156 -8.17 10.26 -5.49
N PHE A 157 -6.92 10.50 -5.91
CA PHE A 157 -6.57 10.45 -7.34
C PHE A 157 -6.90 9.08 -7.94
N SER A 158 -6.53 8.01 -7.25
CA SER A 158 -6.83 6.64 -7.69
C SER A 158 -8.34 6.39 -7.75
N ALA A 159 -9.10 6.92 -6.79
CA ALA A 159 -10.57 6.85 -6.77
C ALA A 159 -11.21 7.56 -7.97
N MET A 160 -10.63 8.68 -8.43
CA MET A 160 -11.07 9.41 -9.61
C MET A 160 -10.49 8.87 -10.93
N GLY A 161 -9.81 7.72 -10.90
CA GLY A 161 -9.21 7.07 -12.07
C GLY A 161 -7.95 7.74 -12.60
N ASP A 162 -7.33 8.62 -11.81
CA ASP A 162 -6.06 9.27 -12.17
C ASP A 162 -4.88 8.61 -11.46
N SER A 163 -4.13 7.82 -12.21
CA SER A 163 -2.87 7.20 -11.77
C SER A 163 -1.62 7.95 -12.23
N LYS A 164 -1.77 8.91 -13.17
CA LYS A 164 -0.64 9.64 -13.72
C LYS A 164 -0.16 10.76 -12.79
N THR A 165 -1.09 11.50 -12.21
CA THR A 165 -0.74 12.62 -11.31
C THR A 165 0.05 12.15 -10.09
N PRO A 166 -0.36 11.10 -9.34
CA PRO A 166 0.46 10.53 -8.27
C PRO A 166 1.85 10.07 -8.73
N PHE A 167 1.92 9.44 -9.91
CA PHE A 167 3.21 9.02 -10.48
C PHE A 167 4.15 10.20 -10.74
N ILE A 168 3.65 11.28 -11.32
CA ILE A 168 4.48 12.47 -11.60
C ILE A 168 4.99 13.09 -10.28
N PHE A 169 4.12 13.25 -9.28
CA PHE A 169 4.54 13.77 -7.98
C PHE A 169 5.60 12.88 -7.32
N LEU A 170 5.41 11.55 -7.35
CA LEU A 170 6.39 10.61 -6.82
C LEU A 170 7.73 10.70 -7.57
N ALA A 171 7.70 10.70 -8.90
CA ALA A 171 8.92 10.74 -9.71
C ALA A 171 9.71 12.04 -9.48
N CYS A 172 9.03 13.20 -9.46
CA CYS A 172 9.67 14.48 -9.18
C CYS A 172 10.25 14.54 -7.77
N SER A 173 9.47 14.10 -6.77
CA SER A 173 9.88 14.09 -5.37
C SER A 173 11.06 13.17 -5.11
N SER A 174 11.02 11.94 -5.64
CA SER A 174 12.11 10.98 -5.47
C SER A 174 13.40 11.44 -6.14
N THR A 175 13.31 12.05 -7.32
CA THR A 175 14.49 12.62 -8.00
C THR A 175 15.06 13.81 -7.22
N ALA A 176 14.20 14.69 -6.72
CA ALA A 176 14.62 15.83 -5.91
C ALA A 176 15.25 15.37 -4.59
N ASN A 177 14.71 14.32 -3.96
CA ASN A 177 15.21 13.78 -2.71
C ASN A 177 16.63 13.24 -2.85
N ILE A 178 16.95 12.46 -3.89
CA ILE A 178 18.32 11.99 -4.16
C ILE A 178 19.28 13.18 -4.28
N GLY A 179 18.88 14.24 -4.99
CA GLY A 179 19.70 15.46 -5.12
C GLY A 179 19.89 16.17 -3.78
N MET A 180 18.85 16.25 -2.95
CA MET A 180 18.92 16.87 -1.63
C MET A 180 19.72 16.02 -0.63
N ASP A 181 19.63 14.70 -0.68
CA ASP A 181 20.45 13.81 0.13
C ASP A 181 21.94 14.06 -0.13
N ILE A 182 22.35 14.08 -1.41
CA ILE A 182 23.74 14.38 -1.78
C ILE A 182 24.14 15.78 -1.30
N LEU A 183 23.28 16.78 -1.50
CA LEU A 183 23.57 18.16 -1.08
C LEU A 183 23.74 18.27 0.44
N PHE A 184 22.83 17.71 1.23
CA PHE A 184 22.84 17.86 2.69
C PHE A 184 23.94 17.00 3.32
N VAL A 185 24.17 15.80 2.79
CA VAL A 185 25.16 14.89 3.33
C VAL A 185 26.57 15.28 2.88
N HIS A 186 26.79 15.52 1.58
CA HIS A 186 28.11 15.79 1.03
C HIS A 186 28.54 17.26 1.19
N SER A 187 27.68 18.23 0.82
CA SER A 187 28.04 19.65 0.81
C SER A 187 27.88 20.31 2.18
N PHE A 188 26.85 19.94 2.94
CA PHE A 188 26.59 20.52 4.27
C PHE A 188 27.07 19.64 5.43
N SER A 189 27.58 18.43 5.16
CA SER A 189 28.10 17.51 6.17
C SER A 189 27.12 17.22 7.32
N MET A 190 25.81 17.18 7.02
CA MET A 190 24.76 17.02 8.03
C MET A 190 24.59 15.56 8.52
N GLY A 191 25.30 14.59 7.95
CA GLY A 191 25.21 13.19 8.36
C GLY A 191 23.81 12.61 8.27
N VAL A 192 23.39 11.87 9.29
CA VAL A 192 22.06 11.23 9.38
C VAL A 192 20.92 12.27 9.35
N ALA A 193 21.11 13.43 9.97
CA ALA A 193 20.13 14.50 9.94
C ALA A 193 19.87 15.01 8.51
N GLY A 194 20.90 15.01 7.64
CA GLY A 194 20.76 15.43 6.24
C GLY A 194 19.76 14.58 5.46
N VAL A 195 19.87 13.26 5.57
CA VAL A 195 18.94 12.31 4.94
C VAL A 195 17.51 12.49 5.48
N ALA A 196 17.38 12.65 6.80
CA ALA A 196 16.07 12.85 7.42
C ALA A 196 15.40 14.16 6.95
N TRP A 197 16.14 15.27 6.91
CA TRP A 197 15.62 16.56 6.44
C TRP A 197 15.33 16.57 4.94
N ALA A 198 16.14 15.92 4.11
CA ALA A 198 15.87 15.78 2.69
C ALA A 198 14.53 15.07 2.46
N THR A 199 14.30 13.97 3.16
CA THR A 199 13.04 13.23 3.11
C THR A 199 11.85 14.08 3.60
N PHE A 200 11.99 14.79 4.73
CA PHE A 200 10.97 15.67 5.28
C PHE A 200 10.55 16.76 4.28
N ILE A 201 11.52 17.47 3.69
CA ILE A 201 11.27 18.57 2.76
C ILE A 201 10.63 18.04 1.48
N CYS A 202 11.15 16.95 0.91
CA CYS A 202 10.62 16.36 -0.32
C CYS A 202 9.19 15.83 -0.14
N GLN A 203 8.88 15.26 1.02
CA GLN A 203 7.50 14.86 1.35
C GLN A 203 6.58 16.08 1.44
N GLY A 204 7.02 17.18 2.07
CA GLY A 204 6.27 18.43 2.15
C GLY A 204 6.00 19.04 0.79
N VAL A 205 7.05 19.16 -0.04
CA VAL A 205 6.96 19.70 -1.41
C VAL A 205 6.04 18.85 -2.30
N SER A 206 5.94 17.55 -2.06
CA SER A 206 5.01 16.68 -2.80
C SER A 206 3.60 16.74 -2.27
N CYS A 207 3.43 16.81 -0.96
CA CYS A 207 2.15 16.77 -0.28
C CYS A 207 1.31 18.02 -0.58
N ILE A 208 1.92 19.22 -0.43
CA ILE A 208 1.19 20.49 -0.59
C ILE A 208 0.54 20.60 -1.98
N PRO A 209 1.28 20.43 -3.10
CA PRO A 209 0.65 20.44 -4.41
C PRO A 209 -0.36 19.30 -4.61
N ALA A 210 -0.09 18.09 -4.10
CA ALA A 210 -1.01 16.96 -4.26
C ALA A 210 -2.37 17.25 -3.62
N VAL A 211 -2.39 17.75 -2.38
CA VAL A 211 -3.62 18.15 -1.69
C VAL A 211 -4.31 19.32 -2.40
N ALA A 212 -3.56 20.34 -2.80
CA ALA A 212 -4.10 21.48 -3.54
C ALA A 212 -4.77 21.06 -4.86
N PHE A 213 -4.14 20.15 -5.61
CA PHE A 213 -4.72 19.60 -6.84
C PHE A 213 -5.98 18.77 -6.58
N VAL A 214 -6.00 17.96 -5.51
CA VAL A 214 -7.22 17.22 -5.11
C VAL A 214 -8.34 18.20 -4.82
N LEU A 215 -8.11 19.19 -3.96
CA LEU A 215 -9.14 20.18 -3.60
C LEU A 215 -9.64 20.97 -4.82
N LYS A 216 -8.73 21.42 -5.70
CA LYS A 216 -9.10 22.09 -6.95
C LYS A 216 -9.99 21.21 -7.83
N ARG A 217 -9.68 19.92 -7.96
CA ARG A 217 -10.50 18.98 -8.77
C ARG A 217 -11.85 18.72 -8.14
N LEU A 218 -11.91 18.59 -6.81
CA LEU A 218 -13.17 18.40 -6.10
C LEU A 218 -14.09 19.61 -6.26
N HIS A 219 -13.54 20.83 -6.20
CA HIS A 219 -14.33 22.04 -6.45
C HIS A 219 -14.88 22.12 -7.87
N ALA A 220 -14.13 21.59 -8.85
CA ALA A 220 -14.58 21.55 -10.25
C ALA A 220 -15.65 20.50 -10.55
N LEU A 221 -15.96 19.58 -9.61
CA LEU A 221 -17.07 18.65 -9.75
C LEU A 221 -18.38 19.39 -9.40
N GLU A 222 -19.34 19.40 -10.33
CA GLU A 222 -20.66 19.93 -10.07
C GLU A 222 -21.42 19.02 -9.11
N CYS A 223 -21.93 19.60 -8.01
CA CYS A 223 -22.79 18.86 -7.07
C CYS A 223 -24.19 18.68 -7.68
N GLU A 224 -24.86 17.61 -7.26
CA GLU A 224 -26.22 17.27 -7.71
C GLU A 224 -27.22 18.39 -7.36
N ASN A 225 -27.09 18.96 -6.18
CA ASN A 225 -27.93 20.06 -5.70
C ASN A 225 -27.15 21.38 -5.74
N ARG A 226 -27.47 22.26 -6.67
CA ARG A 226 -26.93 23.61 -6.76
C ARG A 226 -27.43 24.46 -5.60
N GLY A 227 -26.54 24.82 -4.67
CA GLY A 227 -26.84 25.74 -3.57
C GLY A 227 -26.84 25.12 -2.17
N GLU A 228 -26.80 23.80 -2.02
CA GLU A 228 -26.64 23.17 -0.71
C GLU A 228 -25.18 23.27 -0.21
N ARG A 229 -25.04 23.57 1.09
CA ARG A 229 -23.72 23.57 1.74
C ARG A 229 -23.26 22.15 1.93
N VAL A 230 -22.14 21.80 1.32
CA VAL A 230 -21.48 20.51 1.51
C VAL A 230 -21.01 20.41 2.98
N PRO A 231 -21.47 19.42 3.76
CA PRO A 231 -21.02 19.22 5.13
C PRO A 231 -19.52 18.99 5.19
N VAL A 232 -18.86 19.59 6.18
CA VAL A 232 -17.39 19.44 6.34
C VAL A 232 -17.04 18.12 7.00
N PHE A 233 -17.93 17.51 7.78
CA PHE A 233 -17.72 16.25 8.47
C PHE A 233 -19.02 15.43 8.54
N SER A 234 -18.88 14.10 8.35
CA SER A 234 -19.98 13.15 8.47
C SER A 234 -19.53 11.91 9.24
N TRP A 235 -20.17 11.65 10.39
CA TRP A 235 -19.92 10.44 11.19
C TRP A 235 -20.26 9.15 10.42
N HIS A 236 -21.29 9.20 9.56
CA HIS A 236 -21.65 8.07 8.71
C HIS A 236 -20.53 7.72 7.72
N LEU A 237 -19.99 8.72 7.01
CA LEU A 237 -18.88 8.51 6.07
C LEU A 237 -17.59 8.16 6.79
N PHE A 238 -17.36 8.71 7.99
CA PHE A 238 -16.25 8.31 8.85
C PHE A 238 -16.35 6.83 9.24
N GLY A 239 -17.52 6.35 9.65
CA GLY A 239 -17.74 4.92 9.97
C GLY A 239 -17.42 4.01 8.79
N ARG A 240 -17.91 4.35 7.59
CA ARG A 240 -17.61 3.61 6.35
C ARG A 240 -16.12 3.62 6.00
N PHE A 241 -15.47 4.76 6.15
CA PHE A 241 -14.03 4.88 5.97
C PHE A 241 -13.27 3.99 6.96
N ALA A 242 -13.62 4.03 8.24
CA ALA A 242 -13.00 3.24 9.30
C ALA A 242 -13.20 1.73 9.11
N GLU A 243 -14.36 1.28 8.61
CA GLU A 243 -14.62 -0.13 8.27
C GLU A 243 -13.62 -0.71 7.27
N ILE A 244 -12.99 0.13 6.44
CA ILE A 244 -11.98 -0.30 5.47
C ILE A 244 -10.57 0.04 5.96
N ALA A 245 -10.36 1.23 6.51
CA ALA A 245 -9.06 1.70 6.94
C ALA A 245 -8.50 0.86 8.09
N VAL A 246 -9.29 0.60 9.14
CA VAL A 246 -8.82 -0.16 10.33
C VAL A 246 -8.38 -1.58 9.97
N PRO A 247 -9.18 -2.39 9.25
CA PRO A 247 -8.71 -3.70 8.79
C PRO A 247 -7.46 -3.65 7.92
N SER A 248 -7.30 -2.60 7.09
CA SER A 248 -6.13 -2.44 6.23
C SER A 248 -4.88 -2.08 7.03
N ILE A 249 -5.01 -1.27 8.08
CA ILE A 249 -3.93 -1.00 9.04
C ILE A 249 -3.51 -2.29 9.74
N LEU A 250 -4.47 -3.04 10.28
CA LEU A 250 -4.21 -4.31 10.95
C LEU A 250 -3.51 -5.30 10.01
N GLN A 251 -3.98 -5.43 8.78
CA GLN A 251 -3.34 -6.27 7.77
C GLN A 251 -1.87 -5.93 7.60
N GLN A 252 -1.55 -4.66 7.39
CA GLN A 252 -0.17 -4.22 7.17
C GLN A 252 0.72 -4.47 8.40
N SER A 253 0.18 -4.22 9.59
CA SER A 253 0.87 -4.48 10.85
C SER A 253 1.14 -5.99 11.05
N PHE A 254 0.17 -6.85 10.74
CA PHE A 254 0.34 -8.30 10.81
C PHE A 254 1.39 -8.82 9.82
N ILE A 255 1.45 -8.26 8.61
CA ILE A 255 2.49 -8.60 7.63
C ILE A 255 3.87 -8.31 8.22
N SER A 256 4.06 -7.14 8.82
CA SER A 256 5.34 -6.76 9.44
C SER A 256 5.72 -7.70 10.58
N VAL A 257 4.79 -7.98 11.50
CA VAL A 257 5.02 -8.92 12.60
C VAL A 257 5.35 -10.33 12.09
N GLY A 258 4.61 -10.82 11.08
CA GLY A 258 4.88 -12.12 10.47
C GLY A 258 6.28 -12.22 9.86
N ASN A 259 6.73 -11.17 9.18
CA ASN A 259 8.07 -11.11 8.61
C ASN A 259 9.17 -11.11 9.69
N ILE A 260 8.96 -10.39 10.81
CA ILE A 260 9.89 -10.41 11.95
C ILE A 260 10.00 -11.82 12.55
N ILE A 261 8.89 -12.53 12.71
CA ILE A 261 8.91 -13.90 13.25
C ILE A 261 9.67 -14.84 12.29
N ILE A 262 9.41 -14.77 10.99
CA ILE A 262 10.12 -15.58 9.99
C ILE A 262 11.60 -15.25 10.01
N GLN A 263 11.99 -13.97 10.09
CA GLN A 263 13.38 -13.55 10.19
C GLN A 263 14.04 -14.11 11.45
N SER A 264 13.36 -14.12 12.59
CA SER A 264 13.86 -14.71 13.83
C SER A 264 14.12 -16.21 13.69
N VAL A 265 13.25 -16.96 12.98
CA VAL A 265 13.48 -18.38 12.69
C VAL A 265 14.72 -18.57 11.81
N ILE A 266 14.89 -17.72 10.79
CA ILE A 266 16.02 -17.79 9.85
C ILE A 266 17.36 -17.50 10.54
N ASN A 267 17.37 -16.59 11.51
CA ASN A 267 18.57 -16.20 12.24
C ASN A 267 19.23 -17.40 12.99
N ASN A 268 18.46 -18.46 13.29
CA ASN A 268 19.00 -19.67 13.89
C ASN A 268 19.83 -20.55 12.92
N PHE A 269 19.81 -20.25 11.61
CA PHE A 269 20.51 -21.05 10.59
C PHE A 269 21.86 -20.47 10.17
N GLY A 270 22.31 -19.38 10.80
CA GLY A 270 23.62 -18.79 10.61
C GLY A 270 23.70 -17.73 9.52
N ALA A 271 24.85 -17.05 9.46
CA ALA A 271 25.06 -15.84 8.67
C ALA A 271 24.86 -16.04 7.15
N ALA A 272 25.30 -17.18 6.61
CA ALA A 272 25.16 -17.45 5.16
C ALA A 272 23.68 -17.58 4.74
N VAL A 273 22.83 -18.20 5.59
CA VAL A 273 21.40 -18.33 5.35
C VAL A 273 20.73 -16.97 5.46
N MET A 274 21.09 -16.18 6.47
CA MET A 274 20.58 -14.82 6.65
C MET A 274 20.89 -13.93 5.44
N ALA A 275 22.14 -13.93 4.97
CA ALA A 275 22.56 -13.11 3.83
C ALA A 275 21.85 -13.53 2.54
N GLY A 276 21.80 -14.84 2.24
CA GLY A 276 21.10 -15.36 1.07
C GLY A 276 19.62 -15.08 1.08
N TYR A 277 18.95 -15.28 2.22
CA TYR A 277 17.53 -14.95 2.39
C TYR A 277 17.26 -13.46 2.24
N SER A 278 18.01 -12.59 2.93
CA SER A 278 17.83 -11.15 2.87
C SER A 278 17.94 -10.60 1.45
N SER A 279 18.91 -11.10 0.67
CA SER A 279 19.07 -10.72 -0.74
C SER A 279 17.87 -11.18 -1.60
N ALA A 280 17.45 -12.42 -1.41
CA ALA A 280 16.33 -12.99 -2.16
C ALA A 280 14.97 -12.36 -1.79
N VAL A 281 14.77 -12.01 -0.51
CA VAL A 281 13.54 -11.32 -0.05
C VAL A 281 13.41 -9.91 -0.62
N LYS A 282 14.51 -9.18 -0.83
CA LYS A 282 14.46 -7.88 -1.53
C LYS A 282 13.86 -8.05 -2.93
N LEU A 283 14.29 -9.07 -3.67
CA LEU A 283 13.74 -9.40 -4.99
C LEU A 283 12.26 -9.83 -4.92
N ASN A 284 11.93 -10.68 -3.93
CA ASN A 284 10.54 -11.09 -3.68
C ASN A 284 9.64 -9.89 -3.36
N ASN A 285 10.09 -8.97 -2.51
CA ASN A 285 9.33 -7.78 -2.16
C ASN A 285 9.06 -6.87 -3.36
N MET A 286 10.01 -6.78 -4.29
CA MET A 286 9.86 -6.04 -5.53
C MET A 286 8.69 -6.57 -6.38
N VAL A 287 8.58 -7.90 -6.50
CA VAL A 287 7.46 -8.54 -7.22
C VAL A 287 6.16 -8.40 -6.45
N THR A 288 6.13 -8.75 -5.17
CA THR A 288 4.89 -8.73 -4.37
C THR A 288 4.33 -7.34 -4.20
N THR A 289 5.16 -6.30 -4.03
CA THR A 289 4.73 -4.90 -3.97
C THR A 289 4.15 -4.45 -5.31
N SER A 290 4.77 -4.83 -6.42
CA SER A 290 4.25 -4.54 -7.77
C SER A 290 2.87 -5.16 -8.00
N LEU A 291 2.70 -6.42 -7.62
CA LEU A 291 1.41 -7.13 -7.72
C LEU A 291 0.35 -6.55 -6.79
N THR A 292 0.73 -6.17 -5.57
CA THR A 292 -0.18 -5.51 -4.61
C THR A 292 -0.68 -4.18 -5.15
N THR A 293 0.19 -3.40 -5.79
CA THR A 293 -0.20 -2.13 -6.41
C THR A 293 -1.16 -2.31 -7.58
N LEU A 294 -0.95 -3.34 -8.39
CA LEU A 294 -1.92 -3.72 -9.43
C LEU A 294 -3.27 -4.16 -8.81
N GLY A 295 -3.24 -4.90 -7.70
CA GLY A 295 -4.42 -5.25 -6.90
C GLY A 295 -5.16 -4.00 -6.37
N ASN A 296 -4.44 -2.96 -5.96
CA ASN A 296 -5.04 -1.68 -5.57
C ASN A 296 -5.73 -1.00 -6.75
N GLY A 297 -5.13 -1.05 -7.94
CA GLY A 297 -5.77 -0.55 -9.17
C GLY A 297 -7.07 -1.28 -9.51
N ILE A 298 -7.08 -2.60 -9.34
CA ILE A 298 -8.28 -3.44 -9.53
C ILE A 298 -9.34 -3.12 -8.47
N SER A 299 -8.92 -2.81 -7.23
CA SER A 299 -9.81 -2.37 -6.15
C SER A 299 -10.54 -1.07 -6.54
N SER A 300 -9.83 -0.05 -7.02
CA SER A 300 -10.42 1.21 -7.47
C SER A 300 -11.36 1.01 -8.67
N PHE A 301 -10.98 0.16 -9.63
CA PHE A 301 -11.84 -0.20 -10.76
C PHE A 301 -13.14 -0.88 -10.29
N THR A 302 -13.02 -1.84 -9.37
CA THR A 302 -14.18 -2.56 -8.81
C THR A 302 -15.09 -1.62 -8.04
N ALA A 303 -14.52 -0.77 -7.19
CA ALA A 303 -15.26 0.19 -6.37
C ALA A 303 -16.06 1.18 -7.24
N GLN A 304 -15.46 1.76 -8.30
CA GLN A 304 -16.18 2.64 -9.22
C GLN A 304 -17.32 1.91 -9.96
N ASN A 305 -17.07 0.68 -10.44
CA ASN A 305 -18.11 -0.08 -11.16
C ASN A 305 -19.21 -0.58 -10.22
N LEU A 306 -18.90 -0.82 -8.95
CA LEU A 306 -19.90 -1.12 -7.93
C LEU A 306 -20.79 0.10 -7.66
N GLY A 307 -20.19 1.28 -7.45
CA GLY A 307 -20.92 2.53 -7.27
C GLY A 307 -21.78 2.90 -8.47
N ALA A 308 -21.30 2.61 -9.68
CA ALA A 308 -22.06 2.82 -10.92
C ALA A 308 -23.11 1.72 -11.21
N ALA A 309 -23.36 0.80 -10.29
CA ALA A 309 -24.32 -0.31 -10.42
C ALA A 309 -24.06 -1.22 -11.65
N LYS A 310 -22.76 -1.45 -12.01
CA LYS A 310 -22.35 -2.26 -13.18
C LYS A 310 -21.66 -3.58 -12.79
N PRO A 311 -22.38 -4.57 -12.20
CA PRO A 311 -21.78 -5.81 -11.69
C PRO A 311 -21.10 -6.65 -12.79
N GLU A 312 -21.61 -6.63 -14.03
CA GLU A 312 -21.04 -7.37 -15.16
C GLU A 312 -19.61 -6.89 -15.48
N ARG A 313 -19.33 -5.59 -15.26
CA ARG A 313 -18.01 -5.03 -15.48
C ARG A 313 -17.01 -5.47 -14.40
N ILE A 314 -17.48 -5.79 -13.18
CA ILE A 314 -16.63 -6.33 -12.12
C ILE A 314 -16.08 -7.69 -12.55
N LYS A 315 -16.92 -8.58 -13.10
CA LYS A 315 -16.50 -9.89 -13.62
C LYS A 315 -15.53 -9.74 -14.78
N ALA A 316 -15.84 -8.88 -15.73
CA ALA A 316 -14.96 -8.59 -16.88
C ALA A 316 -13.63 -7.95 -16.45
N GLY A 317 -13.66 -7.11 -15.42
CA GLY A 317 -12.48 -6.50 -14.78
C GLY A 317 -11.59 -7.52 -14.09
N PHE A 318 -12.18 -8.46 -13.36
CA PHE A 318 -11.45 -9.58 -12.75
C PHE A 318 -10.68 -10.40 -13.79
N ALA A 319 -11.37 -10.85 -14.87
CA ALA A 319 -10.73 -11.59 -15.94
C ALA A 319 -9.65 -10.78 -16.68
N ALA A 320 -9.86 -9.47 -16.86
CA ALA A 320 -8.86 -8.57 -17.44
C ALA A 320 -7.67 -8.35 -16.50
N GLY A 321 -7.93 -8.22 -15.19
CA GLY A 321 -6.92 -8.13 -14.15
C GLY A 321 -6.02 -9.35 -14.10
N LEU A 322 -6.60 -10.57 -14.14
CA LEU A 322 -5.84 -11.81 -14.21
C LEU A 322 -4.91 -11.86 -15.43
N ARG A 323 -5.44 -11.51 -16.61
CA ARG A 323 -4.61 -11.44 -17.83
C ARG A 323 -3.46 -10.44 -17.70
N LEU A 324 -3.71 -9.28 -17.12
CA LEU A 324 -2.70 -8.26 -16.92
C LEU A 324 -1.60 -8.71 -15.95
N VAL A 325 -1.97 -9.25 -14.77
CA VAL A 325 -0.97 -9.69 -13.80
C VAL A 325 -0.19 -10.92 -14.30
N PHE A 326 -0.82 -11.84 -15.03
CA PHE A 326 -0.11 -12.98 -15.61
C PHE A 326 0.86 -12.56 -16.72
N ALA A 327 0.49 -11.58 -17.54
CA ALA A 327 1.39 -11.02 -18.56
C ALA A 327 2.66 -10.39 -17.95
N ILE A 328 2.57 -9.88 -16.72
CA ILE A 328 3.71 -9.34 -15.97
C ILE A 328 4.45 -10.44 -15.22
N CYS A 329 3.71 -11.38 -14.58
CA CYS A 329 4.32 -12.42 -13.77
C CYS A 329 5.09 -13.45 -14.57
N VAL A 330 4.60 -13.88 -15.73
CA VAL A 330 5.26 -14.94 -16.52
C VAL A 330 6.72 -14.58 -16.86
N PRO A 331 7.03 -13.40 -17.43
CA PRO A 331 8.42 -12.99 -17.65
C PRO A 331 9.25 -12.92 -16.36
N LEU A 332 8.66 -12.45 -15.26
CA LEU A 332 9.36 -12.37 -13.97
C LEU A 332 9.65 -13.75 -13.38
N VAL A 333 8.71 -14.69 -13.48
CA VAL A 333 8.91 -16.08 -13.06
C VAL A 333 10.06 -16.71 -13.85
N LEU A 334 10.08 -16.56 -15.17
CA LEU A 334 11.16 -17.07 -16.01
C LEU A 334 12.50 -16.41 -15.65
N LEU A 335 12.51 -15.10 -15.48
CA LEU A 335 13.71 -14.36 -15.07
C LEU A 335 14.26 -14.87 -13.73
N TYR A 336 13.40 -15.02 -12.70
CA TYR A 336 13.84 -15.44 -11.38
C TYR A 336 14.21 -16.91 -11.32
N PHE A 337 13.55 -17.75 -12.12
CA PHE A 337 13.86 -19.17 -12.19
C PHE A 337 15.19 -19.44 -12.86
N PHE A 338 15.48 -18.76 -13.99
CA PHE A 338 16.68 -19.01 -14.78
C PHE A 338 17.86 -18.10 -14.42
N ALA A 339 17.61 -16.82 -14.12
CA ALA A 339 18.62 -15.83 -13.79
C ALA A 339 18.66 -15.44 -12.31
N GLY A 340 17.97 -16.17 -11.42
CA GLY A 340 17.86 -15.84 -10.00
C GLY A 340 19.22 -15.77 -9.30
N ARG A 341 20.20 -16.58 -9.69
CA ARG A 341 21.54 -16.54 -9.13
C ARG A 341 22.24 -15.21 -9.41
N GLN A 342 22.18 -14.74 -10.64
CA GLN A 342 22.78 -13.47 -11.07
C GLN A 342 22.11 -12.27 -10.37
N LEU A 343 20.79 -12.34 -10.20
CA LEU A 343 20.04 -11.30 -9.49
C LEU A 343 20.38 -11.25 -7.99
N VAL A 344 20.56 -12.40 -7.35
CA VAL A 344 20.97 -12.45 -5.94
C VAL A 344 22.39 -11.88 -5.76
N TYR A 345 23.28 -12.08 -6.72
CA TYR A 345 24.63 -11.52 -6.66
C TYR A 345 24.68 -9.99 -6.61
N VAL A 346 23.69 -9.32 -7.21
CA VAL A 346 23.63 -7.85 -7.16
C VAL A 346 23.53 -7.32 -5.73
N PHE A 347 23.02 -8.13 -4.80
CA PHE A 347 22.80 -7.77 -3.40
C PHE A 347 23.78 -8.42 -2.42
N LEU A 348 24.76 -9.20 -2.91
CA LEU A 348 25.78 -9.83 -2.10
C LEU A 348 27.13 -9.17 -2.35
N GLU A 349 27.89 -8.93 -1.29
CA GLU A 349 29.26 -8.39 -1.38
C GLU A 349 30.22 -9.37 -2.08
N SER A 350 29.95 -10.68 -1.97
CA SER A 350 30.76 -11.73 -2.59
C SER A 350 29.88 -12.61 -3.49
N PRO A 351 30.20 -12.71 -4.81
CA PRO A 351 29.39 -13.46 -5.76
C PRO A 351 29.59 -15.00 -5.68
N THR A 352 30.46 -15.49 -4.80
CA THR A 352 30.73 -16.90 -4.62
C THR A 352 30.44 -17.34 -3.20
N GLY A 353 29.69 -18.42 -3.03
CA GLY A 353 29.48 -19.02 -1.72
C GLY A 353 28.05 -19.51 -1.48
N THR A 354 27.88 -20.13 -0.32
CA THR A 354 26.61 -20.75 0.14
C THR A 354 25.44 -19.78 0.21
N ALA A 355 25.67 -18.48 0.47
CA ALA A 355 24.62 -17.47 0.54
C ALA A 355 23.90 -17.30 -0.81
N ALA A 356 24.64 -17.27 -1.92
CA ALA A 356 24.04 -17.13 -3.25
C ALA A 356 23.22 -18.37 -3.63
N ASP A 357 23.68 -19.56 -3.28
CA ASP A 357 22.96 -20.80 -3.55
C ASP A 357 21.66 -20.90 -2.72
N ILE A 358 21.70 -20.42 -1.49
CA ILE A 358 20.53 -20.34 -0.61
C ILE A 358 19.49 -19.36 -1.19
N GLY A 359 19.92 -18.16 -1.56
CA GLY A 359 19.04 -17.16 -2.16
C GLY A 359 18.42 -17.63 -3.48
N MET A 360 19.23 -18.27 -4.35
CA MET A 360 18.76 -18.88 -5.58
C MET A 360 17.75 -20.01 -5.31
N ARG A 361 18.00 -20.87 -4.31
CA ARG A 361 17.08 -21.95 -3.93
C ARG A 361 15.74 -21.40 -3.45
N PHE A 362 15.76 -20.36 -2.64
CA PHE A 362 14.54 -19.65 -2.24
C PHE A 362 13.77 -19.15 -3.46
N LEU A 363 14.41 -18.39 -4.35
CA LEU A 363 13.74 -17.84 -5.54
C LEU A 363 13.19 -18.93 -6.47
N ARG A 364 13.89 -20.03 -6.67
CA ARG A 364 13.41 -21.16 -7.48
C ARG A 364 12.18 -21.83 -6.90
N ILE A 365 12.09 -21.91 -5.57
CA ILE A 365 10.92 -22.50 -4.89
C ILE A 365 9.72 -21.57 -5.00
N ILE A 366 9.89 -20.26 -4.76
CA ILE A 366 8.76 -19.35 -4.66
C ILE A 366 8.30 -18.79 -6.02
N SER A 367 9.21 -18.62 -6.99
CA SER A 367 8.89 -17.89 -8.22
C SER A 367 7.75 -18.51 -9.05
N PRO A 368 7.58 -19.84 -9.19
CA PRO A 368 6.43 -20.41 -9.88
C PRO A 368 5.09 -20.03 -9.22
N PHE A 369 5.10 -19.82 -7.90
CA PHE A 369 3.92 -19.48 -7.11
C PHE A 369 3.55 -18.00 -7.17
N TYR A 370 4.36 -17.15 -7.83
CA TYR A 370 3.95 -15.78 -8.13
C TYR A 370 2.69 -15.72 -9.00
N LEU A 371 2.43 -16.70 -9.84
CA LEU A 371 1.18 -16.79 -10.60
C LEU A 371 -0.01 -17.01 -9.66
N ILE A 372 0.18 -17.82 -8.62
CA ILE A 372 -0.86 -18.12 -7.63
C ILE A 372 -1.15 -16.88 -6.77
N VAL A 373 -0.11 -16.27 -6.20
CA VAL A 373 -0.31 -15.06 -5.38
C VAL A 373 -0.81 -13.87 -6.22
N ALA A 374 -0.46 -13.79 -7.51
CA ALA A 374 -1.00 -12.79 -8.41
C ALA A 374 -2.52 -12.92 -8.56
N ALA A 375 -3.03 -14.16 -8.74
CA ALA A 375 -4.47 -14.40 -8.77
C ALA A 375 -5.15 -14.05 -7.44
N LYS A 376 -4.51 -14.35 -6.29
CA LYS A 376 -4.97 -13.92 -4.97
C LYS A 376 -5.12 -12.41 -4.91
N LEU A 377 -4.08 -11.67 -5.28
CA LEU A 377 -4.07 -10.20 -5.16
C LEU A 377 -5.09 -9.52 -6.07
N VAL A 378 -5.41 -10.12 -7.23
CA VAL A 378 -6.53 -9.69 -8.08
C VAL A 378 -7.87 -9.93 -7.38
N ALA A 379 -8.10 -11.13 -6.82
CA ALA A 379 -9.32 -11.45 -6.09
C ALA A 379 -9.47 -10.58 -4.84
N ASP A 380 -8.40 -10.41 -4.07
CA ASP A 380 -8.37 -9.54 -2.90
C ASP A 380 -8.66 -8.08 -3.26
N GLY A 381 -8.15 -7.59 -4.40
CA GLY A 381 -8.46 -6.27 -4.94
C GLY A 381 -9.95 -6.10 -5.19
N VAL A 382 -10.59 -7.11 -5.78
CA VAL A 382 -12.05 -7.09 -6.02
C VAL A 382 -12.83 -7.15 -4.70
N LEU A 383 -12.46 -8.03 -3.77
CA LEU A 383 -13.12 -8.13 -2.46
C LEU A 383 -13.03 -6.82 -1.68
N ARG A 384 -11.87 -6.19 -1.69
CA ARG A 384 -11.64 -4.91 -1.02
C ARG A 384 -12.41 -3.77 -1.69
N GLY A 385 -12.36 -3.66 -3.01
CA GLY A 385 -13.11 -2.66 -3.78
C GLY A 385 -14.63 -2.77 -3.61
N ALA A 386 -15.12 -3.99 -3.35
CA ALA A 386 -16.50 -4.24 -3.02
C ALA A 386 -16.85 -4.01 -1.53
N GLY A 387 -15.89 -3.62 -0.68
CA GLY A 387 -16.09 -3.43 0.76
C GLY A 387 -16.28 -4.73 1.55
N MET A 388 -15.89 -5.88 0.99
CA MET A 388 -15.97 -7.19 1.65
C MET A 388 -14.81 -7.41 2.62
N MET A 389 -14.56 -6.46 3.53
CA MET A 389 -13.36 -6.43 4.36
C MET A 389 -13.22 -7.65 5.27
N LYS A 390 -14.33 -8.18 5.82
CA LYS A 390 -14.28 -9.40 6.65
C LYS A 390 -13.73 -10.60 5.87
N LYS A 391 -14.20 -10.81 4.63
CA LYS A 391 -13.71 -11.90 3.78
C LYS A 391 -12.24 -11.70 3.39
N PHE A 392 -11.88 -10.48 3.02
CA PHE A 392 -10.51 -10.09 2.72
C PHE A 392 -9.56 -10.31 3.91
N MET A 393 -9.97 -9.96 5.15
CA MET A 393 -9.18 -10.23 6.35
C MET A 393 -8.96 -11.73 6.57
N VAL A 394 -10.02 -12.55 6.42
CA VAL A 394 -9.89 -14.01 6.58
C VAL A 394 -8.83 -14.57 5.62
N THR A 395 -8.83 -14.18 4.35
CA THR A 395 -7.84 -14.66 3.37
C THR A 395 -6.41 -14.24 3.74
N THR A 396 -6.24 -12.98 4.17
CA THR A 396 -4.92 -12.44 4.51
C THR A 396 -4.38 -13.02 5.81
N PHE A 397 -5.20 -13.10 6.87
CA PHE A 397 -4.76 -13.68 8.13
C PHE A 397 -4.49 -15.18 8.02
N SER A 398 -5.28 -15.90 7.22
CA SER A 398 -5.00 -17.32 6.93
C SER A 398 -3.64 -17.51 6.27
N ASP A 399 -3.30 -16.68 5.27
CA ASP A 399 -1.97 -16.70 4.63
C ASP A 399 -0.85 -16.49 5.65
N LEU A 400 -0.92 -15.40 6.41
CA LEU A 400 0.13 -15.02 7.35
C LEU A 400 0.29 -16.02 8.49
N THR A 401 -0.82 -16.46 9.08
CA THR A 401 -0.79 -17.43 10.19
C THR A 401 -0.23 -18.76 9.72
N LEU A 402 -0.69 -19.26 8.57
CA LEU A 402 -0.17 -20.51 8.00
C LEU A 402 1.31 -20.40 7.67
N ARG A 403 1.73 -19.32 7.04
CA ARG A 403 3.14 -19.09 6.66
C ARG A 403 4.05 -19.07 7.87
N VAL A 404 3.69 -18.34 8.92
CA VAL A 404 4.47 -18.25 10.16
C VAL A 404 4.49 -19.59 10.88
N ALA A 405 3.34 -20.24 11.05
CA ALA A 405 3.24 -21.53 11.73
C ALA A 405 4.02 -22.62 10.98
N LEU A 406 3.86 -22.72 9.67
CA LEU A 406 4.57 -23.69 8.84
C LEU A 406 6.08 -23.40 8.82
N ALA A 407 6.52 -22.16 8.73
CA ALA A 407 7.94 -21.81 8.81
C ALA A 407 8.55 -22.26 10.15
N ALA A 408 7.85 -22.02 11.27
CA ALA A 408 8.31 -22.41 12.60
C ALA A 408 8.34 -23.95 12.79
N VAL A 409 7.35 -24.67 12.26
CA VAL A 409 7.26 -26.14 12.40
C VAL A 409 8.21 -26.84 11.43
N LEU A 410 8.15 -26.51 10.14
CA LEU A 410 8.94 -27.19 9.10
C LEU A 410 10.42 -26.91 9.23
N SER A 411 10.83 -25.77 9.80
CA SER A 411 12.25 -25.47 10.09
C SER A 411 12.90 -26.47 11.06
N LYS A 412 12.09 -27.10 11.92
CA LYS A 412 12.55 -28.10 12.92
C LYS A 412 12.55 -29.54 12.37
N THR A 413 12.07 -29.75 11.14
CA THR A 413 12.05 -31.06 10.48
C THR A 413 13.33 -31.27 9.66
N ALA A 414 13.46 -32.43 9.04
CA ALA A 414 14.56 -32.73 8.10
C ALA A 414 14.63 -31.77 6.89
N LEU A 415 13.58 -30.98 6.66
CA LEU A 415 13.54 -29.96 5.59
C LEU A 415 14.40 -28.73 5.91
N GLY A 416 14.58 -28.40 7.18
CA GLY A 416 15.38 -27.24 7.62
C GLY A 416 14.96 -25.94 6.93
N THR A 417 15.91 -25.23 6.30
CA THR A 417 15.63 -23.98 5.57
C THR A 417 14.66 -24.14 4.42
N THR A 418 14.66 -25.30 3.75
CA THR A 418 13.70 -25.61 2.65
C THR A 418 12.27 -25.61 3.18
N GLY A 419 12.03 -26.07 4.41
CA GLY A 419 10.74 -26.01 5.05
C GLY A 419 10.23 -24.58 5.24
N ILE A 420 11.11 -23.63 5.57
CA ILE A 420 10.78 -22.21 5.66
C ILE A 420 10.37 -21.67 4.29
N TRP A 421 11.11 -22.06 3.22
CA TRP A 421 10.80 -21.62 1.86
C TRP A 421 9.45 -22.16 1.37
N LEU A 422 9.10 -23.40 1.70
CA LEU A 422 7.84 -24.03 1.34
C LEU A 422 6.63 -23.42 2.06
N ALA A 423 6.82 -22.81 3.21
CA ALA A 423 5.75 -22.15 3.96
C ALA A 423 5.07 -21.03 3.13
N TRP A 424 5.83 -20.31 2.29
CA TRP A 424 5.31 -19.25 1.43
C TRP A 424 4.34 -19.77 0.36
N PRO A 425 4.73 -20.74 -0.51
CA PRO A 425 3.84 -21.32 -1.50
C PRO A 425 2.57 -21.93 -0.90
N ILE A 426 2.69 -22.63 0.21
CA ILE A 426 1.54 -23.27 0.87
C ILE A 426 0.55 -22.22 1.37
N GLY A 427 1.04 -21.19 2.09
CA GLY A 427 0.21 -20.07 2.55
C GLY A 427 -0.48 -19.36 1.39
N TRP A 428 0.26 -19.02 0.35
CA TRP A 428 -0.30 -18.39 -0.86
C TRP A 428 -1.35 -19.22 -1.55
N THR A 429 -1.13 -20.54 -1.68
CA THR A 429 -2.07 -21.44 -2.37
C THR A 429 -3.40 -21.52 -1.61
N ILE A 430 -3.35 -21.73 -0.30
CA ILE A 430 -4.55 -21.82 0.54
C ILE A 430 -5.32 -20.50 0.54
N ALA A 431 -4.60 -19.37 0.74
CA ALA A 431 -5.24 -18.06 0.73
C ALA A 431 -5.82 -17.71 -0.65
N THR A 432 -5.16 -18.11 -1.74
CA THR A 432 -5.70 -17.93 -3.11
C THR A 432 -6.99 -18.70 -3.29
N ALA A 433 -7.02 -19.96 -2.86
CA ALA A 433 -8.24 -20.77 -2.92
C ALA A 433 -9.40 -20.10 -2.14
N LEU A 434 -9.14 -19.62 -0.93
CA LEU A 434 -10.13 -18.87 -0.14
C LEU A 434 -10.59 -17.58 -0.83
N SER A 435 -9.67 -16.79 -1.38
CA SER A 435 -10.02 -15.56 -2.10
C SER A 435 -10.88 -15.84 -3.33
N LEU A 436 -10.56 -16.88 -4.11
CA LEU A 436 -11.32 -17.28 -5.28
C LEU A 436 -12.70 -17.84 -4.91
N ILE A 437 -12.80 -18.62 -3.83
CA ILE A 437 -14.09 -19.09 -3.30
C ILE A 437 -14.96 -17.91 -2.89
N PHE A 438 -14.41 -16.95 -2.13
CA PHE A 438 -15.16 -15.77 -1.71
C PHE A 438 -15.58 -14.87 -2.87
N TYR A 439 -14.74 -14.78 -3.91
CA TYR A 439 -15.09 -14.10 -5.16
C TYR A 439 -16.21 -14.83 -5.91
N GLY A 440 -16.09 -16.17 -6.08
CA GLY A 440 -17.04 -16.98 -6.83
C GLY A 440 -18.42 -17.12 -6.18
N THR A 441 -18.45 -17.10 -4.83
CA THR A 441 -19.70 -17.18 -4.03
C THR A 441 -20.33 -15.80 -3.78
N ALA A 442 -19.74 -14.72 -4.28
CA ALA A 442 -20.26 -13.38 -4.07
C ALA A 442 -21.50 -13.11 -4.94
N ASP A 443 -22.61 -12.75 -4.31
CA ASP A 443 -23.79 -12.22 -5.00
C ASP A 443 -23.58 -10.74 -5.32
N TRP A 444 -23.00 -10.45 -6.49
CA TRP A 444 -22.68 -9.11 -6.95
C TRP A 444 -23.88 -8.17 -7.02
N LYS A 445 -25.08 -8.68 -7.33
CA LYS A 445 -26.32 -7.91 -7.36
C LYS A 445 -26.72 -7.43 -5.96
N LYS A 446 -26.54 -8.31 -4.95
CA LYS A 446 -26.81 -7.96 -3.55
C LYS A 446 -25.82 -6.89 -3.04
N TYR A 447 -24.54 -6.98 -3.44
CA TYR A 447 -23.52 -5.98 -3.05
C TYR A 447 -23.76 -4.63 -3.73
N VAL A 448 -24.23 -4.59 -4.98
CA VAL A 448 -24.68 -3.36 -5.64
C VAL A 448 -25.82 -2.72 -4.86
N LYS A 449 -26.88 -3.46 -4.56
CA LYS A 449 -28.00 -2.94 -3.75
C LYS A 449 -27.58 -2.49 -2.35
N LYS A 450 -26.61 -3.17 -1.72
CA LYS A 450 -26.06 -2.75 -0.44
C LYS A 450 -25.28 -1.45 -0.57
N SER A 451 -24.51 -1.28 -1.63
CA SER A 451 -23.77 -0.05 -1.92
C SER A 451 -24.72 1.12 -2.12
N GLU A 452 -25.79 0.94 -2.90
CA GLU A 452 -26.84 1.96 -3.10
C GLU A 452 -27.49 2.38 -1.77
N LYS A 453 -27.88 1.43 -0.92
CA LYS A 453 -28.49 1.71 0.39
C LYS A 453 -27.51 2.33 1.40
N SER A 454 -26.23 2.07 1.28
CA SER A 454 -25.21 2.63 2.18
C SER A 454 -24.74 4.02 1.76
N ILE A 455 -25.15 4.48 0.60
CA ILE A 455 -24.98 5.86 0.15
C ILE A 455 -26.21 6.62 0.64
N PRO A 456 -26.08 7.70 1.45
CA PRO A 456 -27.23 8.41 1.99
C PRO A 456 -28.20 8.81 0.86
N VAL A 457 -29.43 8.40 0.97
CA VAL A 457 -30.52 9.01 0.21
C VAL A 457 -30.87 10.25 1.00
N GLU A 458 -30.77 11.43 0.42
CA GLU A 458 -31.31 12.63 0.99
C GLU A 458 -32.77 12.34 1.35
N ALA A 459 -33.17 12.68 2.57
CA ALA A 459 -34.56 12.60 2.96
C ALA A 459 -35.34 13.41 1.92
N GLU A 460 -36.24 12.74 1.18
CA GLU A 460 -37.30 13.39 0.43
C GLU A 460 -37.94 14.33 1.41
N ASN A 461 -37.85 15.64 1.19
CA ASN A 461 -38.56 16.62 1.97
C ASN A 461 -40.02 16.25 1.84
N ASP A 462 -40.63 15.74 2.92
CA ASP A 462 -42.06 15.74 3.10
C ASP A 462 -42.48 17.20 3.03
N GLU A 463 -42.81 17.66 1.82
CA GLU A 463 -43.62 18.88 1.70
C GLU A 463 -44.92 18.56 2.42
N PRO A 464 -45.32 19.35 3.45
CA PRO A 464 -46.62 19.18 4.05
C PRO A 464 -47.64 19.48 2.95
N GLU A 465 -48.49 18.49 2.62
CA GLU A 465 -49.68 18.69 1.83
C GLU A 465 -50.45 19.84 2.48
N LEU A 466 -50.44 20.99 1.84
CA LEU A 466 -51.32 22.10 2.14
C LEU A 466 -52.75 21.63 1.78
N GLU A 467 -53.47 21.11 2.77
CA GLU A 467 -54.90 20.95 2.69
C GLU A 467 -55.49 22.32 2.33
N MET A 468 -55.85 22.47 1.06
CA MET A 468 -56.77 23.55 0.64
C MET A 468 -58.14 23.27 1.25
N GLN A 469 -58.39 23.86 2.40
CA GLN A 469 -59.75 24.01 2.87
C GLN A 469 -60.44 24.98 1.95
N THR A 470 -61.35 24.44 1.13
CA THR A 470 -62.35 25.20 0.40
C THR A 470 -63.51 25.55 1.35
N GLU A 471 -63.68 26.83 1.66
CA GLU A 471 -64.96 27.44 1.96
C GLU A 471 -65.48 28.26 0.76
#